data_e646bed5964bd9a5e83b75afac95284e
#
_entry.id   e646bed5964bd9a5e83b75afac95284e
#
_cell.length_a   1.000
_cell.length_b   1.000
_cell.length_c   1.000
_cell.angle_alpha   90.00
_cell.angle_beta   90.00
_cell.angle_gamma   90.00
#
_symmetry.space_group_name_H-M   'P 1'
#
loop_
_entity.id
_entity.type
_entity.pdbx_description
1 polymer ?
#
loop_
_entity_poly.entity_id
_entity_poly.type
_entity_poly.pdbx_seq_one_letter_code
_entity_poly.pdbx_strand_id
1 'polypeptide(L)'
;MKITKSMVYLQDNATGGCWTNLKETREYAEDKLRMKNIQQGDFDVPEFVNNEFWLWIEVRAARTVAGNCSGLMNVRLISFTTINGQWYTIVRNSKLTSALIPSNNFNNYTLDVVKELFNEIK
;
A
#
# COMPACT_ATOMS: atom_id res chain seq x y z
N MET A 1 -18.87 0.15 7.28
CA MET A 1 -18.17 1.42 7.60
C MET A 1 -17.63 2.03 6.33
N LYS A 2 -17.83 3.32 6.17
CA LYS A 2 -17.34 4.05 4.99
C LYS A 2 -16.05 4.78 5.32
N ILE A 3 -15.03 4.59 4.50
CA ILE A 3 -13.79 5.36 4.60
C ILE A 3 -14.05 6.77 4.09
N THR A 4 -13.74 7.79 4.88
CA THR A 4 -13.94 9.19 4.46
C THR A 4 -12.67 9.81 3.92
N LYS A 5 -11.52 9.48 4.51
CA LYS A 5 -10.22 10.01 4.09
C LYS A 5 -9.17 8.92 4.08
N SER A 6 -8.25 8.99 3.13
CA SER A 6 -7.09 8.11 3.10
C SER A 6 -5.87 8.88 2.62
N MET A 7 -4.72 8.49 3.13
CA MET A 7 -3.42 8.99 2.70
C MET A 7 -2.58 7.81 2.22
N VAL A 8 -1.91 7.98 1.09
CA VAL A 8 -1.03 6.95 0.55
C VAL A 8 0.33 7.06 1.24
N TYR A 9 0.76 5.98 1.84
CA TYR A 9 2.07 5.87 2.49
C TYR A 9 2.88 4.79 1.78
N LEU A 10 4.05 5.15 1.26
CA LEU A 10 4.93 4.22 0.56
C LEU A 10 6.11 3.87 1.46
N GLN A 11 6.37 2.58 1.60
CA GLN A 11 7.53 2.08 2.33
C GLN A 11 8.41 1.30 1.36
N ASP A 12 9.52 1.92 0.95
CA ASP A 12 10.46 1.33 0.00
C ASP A 12 11.55 0.58 0.74
N ASN A 13 11.41 -0.74 0.79
CA ASN A 13 12.44 -1.66 1.29
C ASN A 13 13.00 -2.51 0.15
N ALA A 14 12.92 -2.00 -1.09
CA ALA A 14 13.48 -2.65 -2.25
C ALA A 14 14.91 -2.17 -2.51
N THR A 15 15.75 -3.06 -3.00
CA THR A 15 17.13 -2.77 -3.38
C THR A 15 17.39 -3.21 -4.81
N GLY A 16 18.53 -2.82 -5.38
CA GLY A 16 18.93 -3.26 -6.71
C GLY A 16 18.01 -2.77 -7.83
N GLY A 17 17.32 -1.67 -7.64
CA GLY A 17 16.39 -1.13 -8.64
C GLY A 17 15.13 -1.94 -8.82
N CYS A 18 14.75 -2.77 -7.83
CA CYS A 18 13.56 -3.61 -7.95
C CYS A 18 12.25 -2.84 -7.85
N TRP A 19 12.26 -1.63 -7.30
CA TRP A 19 11.10 -0.75 -7.29
C TRP A 19 11.55 0.68 -7.53
N THR A 20 11.13 1.26 -8.66
CA THR A 20 11.60 2.59 -9.07
C THR A 20 10.47 3.56 -9.42
N ASN A 21 9.22 3.08 -9.56
CA ASN A 21 8.08 3.92 -9.94
C ASN A 21 7.25 4.36 -8.73
N LEU A 22 7.91 4.85 -7.67
CA LEU A 22 7.22 5.26 -6.46
C LEU A 22 6.19 6.36 -6.74
N LYS A 23 6.57 7.37 -7.51
CA LYS A 23 5.65 8.46 -7.86
C LYS A 23 4.44 7.97 -8.65
N GLU A 24 4.66 7.12 -9.64
CA GLU A 24 3.56 6.52 -10.42
C GLU A 24 2.64 5.68 -9.54
N THR A 25 3.22 4.89 -8.64
CA THR A 25 2.44 4.08 -7.70
C THR A 25 1.57 4.94 -6.81
N ARG A 26 2.11 6.03 -6.27
CA ARG A 26 1.37 6.98 -5.45
C ARG A 26 0.22 7.60 -6.23
N GLU A 27 0.50 8.13 -7.42
CA GLU A 27 -0.52 8.77 -8.26
C GLU A 27 -1.63 7.79 -8.65
N TYR A 28 -1.25 6.56 -9.00
CA TYR A 28 -2.21 5.50 -9.33
C TYR A 28 -3.14 5.20 -8.14
N ALA A 29 -2.55 5.04 -6.95
CA ALA A 29 -3.32 4.77 -5.74
C ALA A 29 -4.24 5.93 -5.38
N GLU A 30 -3.74 7.17 -5.50
CA GLU A 30 -4.55 8.37 -5.24
C GLU A 30 -5.71 8.47 -6.23
N ASP A 31 -5.51 8.13 -7.50
CA ASP A 31 -6.57 8.10 -8.50
C ASP A 31 -7.64 7.06 -8.13
N LYS A 32 -7.21 5.88 -7.69
CA LYS A 32 -8.14 4.83 -7.25
C LYS A 32 -8.97 5.28 -6.05
N LEU A 33 -8.36 5.99 -5.10
CA LEU A 33 -9.07 6.54 -3.95
C LEU A 33 -10.14 7.55 -4.42
N ARG A 34 -9.80 8.45 -5.33
CA ARG A 34 -10.76 9.42 -5.89
C ARG A 34 -11.92 8.72 -6.58
N MET A 35 -11.65 7.65 -7.34
CA MET A 35 -12.70 6.88 -8.02
C MET A 35 -13.67 6.22 -7.04
N LYS A 36 -13.24 5.97 -5.82
CA LYS A 36 -14.08 5.43 -4.74
C LYS A 36 -14.72 6.54 -3.88
N ASN A 37 -14.56 7.80 -4.27
CA ASN A 37 -15.02 8.97 -3.52
C ASN A 37 -14.40 9.07 -2.12
N ILE A 38 -13.17 8.60 -1.99
CA ILE A 38 -12.41 8.72 -0.75
C ILE A 38 -11.52 9.96 -0.88
N GLN A 39 -11.73 10.92 0.00
CA GLN A 39 -10.95 12.15 0.02
C GLN A 39 -9.53 11.86 0.49
N GLN A 40 -8.56 12.56 -0.10
CA GLN A 40 -7.20 12.46 0.38
C GLN A 40 -7.04 13.25 1.67
N GLY A 41 -6.41 12.61 2.65
CA GLY A 41 -6.17 13.19 3.95
C GLY A 41 -4.72 13.67 4.09
N ASP A 42 -4.53 14.58 5.05
CA ASP A 42 -3.21 15.01 5.49
C ASP A 42 -3.21 14.88 7.01
N PHE A 43 -2.75 13.73 7.50
CA PHE A 43 -2.74 13.42 8.93
C PHE A 43 -1.50 12.57 9.24
N ASP A 44 -0.93 12.78 10.42
CA ASP A 44 0.24 12.01 10.85
C ASP A 44 -0.13 10.57 11.20
N VAL A 45 -1.25 10.38 11.91
CA VAL A 45 -1.75 9.08 12.29
C VAL A 45 -3.25 9.03 12.00
N PRO A 46 -3.70 8.09 11.16
CA PRO A 46 -5.13 7.98 10.87
C PRO A 46 -5.89 7.46 12.08
N GLU A 47 -7.03 8.08 12.37
CA GLU A 47 -7.88 7.70 13.49
C GLU A 47 -9.12 6.96 12.99
N PHE A 48 -9.32 5.77 13.51
CA PHE A 48 -10.44 4.90 13.15
C PHE A 48 -11.80 5.60 13.41
N VAL A 49 -11.89 6.34 14.51
CA VAL A 49 -13.13 7.05 14.87
C VAL A 49 -13.52 8.11 13.84
N ASN A 50 -12.57 8.61 13.06
CA ASN A 50 -12.80 9.60 12.00
C ASN A 50 -12.91 8.94 10.62
N ASN A 51 -12.91 7.62 10.55
CA ASN A 51 -12.90 6.86 9.30
C ASN A 51 -11.71 7.21 8.41
N GLU A 52 -10.57 7.51 9.02
CA GLU A 52 -9.32 7.84 8.36
C GLU A 52 -8.45 6.59 8.26
N PHE A 53 -7.84 6.37 7.10
CA PHE A 53 -6.99 5.20 6.87
C PHE A 53 -5.73 5.59 6.12
N TRP A 54 -4.62 4.92 6.42
CA TRP A 54 -3.47 4.87 5.54
C TRP A 54 -3.67 3.76 4.51
N LEU A 55 -3.43 4.09 3.26
CA LEU A 55 -3.18 3.07 2.25
C LEU A 55 -1.66 2.86 2.25
N TRP A 56 -1.23 1.82 2.96
CA TRP A 56 0.18 1.51 3.15
C TRP A 56 0.63 0.53 2.10
N ILE A 57 1.59 0.95 1.26
CA ILE A 57 2.16 0.13 0.20
C ILE A 57 3.63 -0.11 0.54
N GLU A 58 3.97 -1.35 0.82
CA GLU A 58 5.35 -1.75 1.13
C GLU A 58 5.85 -2.73 0.08
N VAL A 59 7.07 -2.52 -0.42
CA VAL A 59 7.77 -3.47 -1.28
C VAL A 59 9.09 -3.82 -0.62
N ARG A 60 9.31 -5.12 -0.40
CA ARG A 60 10.58 -5.69 0.06
C ARG A 60 11.09 -6.60 -1.03
N ALA A 61 12.13 -6.20 -1.72
CA ALA A 61 12.65 -6.96 -2.84
C ALA A 61 14.15 -6.75 -2.98
N ALA A 62 14.81 -7.75 -3.52
CA ALA A 62 16.24 -7.66 -3.81
C ALA A 62 16.53 -8.39 -5.11
N ARG A 63 17.59 -7.96 -5.79
CA ARG A 63 18.01 -8.62 -7.02
C ARG A 63 18.83 -9.86 -6.68
N THR A 64 18.46 -10.99 -7.29
CA THR A 64 19.19 -12.25 -7.12
C THR A 64 20.47 -12.23 -7.94
N VAL A 65 21.35 -13.22 -7.70
CA VAL A 65 22.59 -13.41 -8.47
C VAL A 65 22.30 -13.55 -9.97
N ALA A 66 21.17 -14.17 -10.31
CA ALA A 66 20.75 -14.33 -11.71
C ALA A 66 20.13 -13.04 -12.32
N GLY A 67 20.03 -11.97 -11.54
CA GLY A 67 19.49 -10.68 -12.02
C GLY A 67 17.99 -10.50 -11.89
N ASN A 68 17.29 -11.47 -11.29
CA ASN A 68 15.85 -11.37 -11.07
C ASN A 68 15.55 -10.53 -9.83
N CYS A 69 14.39 -9.88 -9.79
CA CYS A 69 13.88 -9.29 -8.55
C CYS A 69 13.01 -10.30 -7.81
N SER A 70 13.37 -10.60 -6.57
CA SER A 70 12.63 -11.52 -5.72
C SER A 70 12.24 -10.83 -4.43
N GLY A 71 11.01 -11.02 -4.00
CA GLY A 71 10.54 -10.40 -2.77
C GLY A 71 9.05 -10.50 -2.59
N LEU A 72 8.54 -9.56 -1.79
CA LEU A 72 7.13 -9.51 -1.47
C LEU A 72 6.62 -8.07 -1.51
N MET A 73 5.32 -7.96 -1.66
CA MET A 73 4.60 -6.71 -1.59
C MET A 73 3.46 -6.85 -0.60
N ASN A 74 3.29 -5.83 0.23
CA ASN A 74 2.23 -5.77 1.22
C ASN A 74 1.47 -4.46 1.05
N VAL A 75 0.19 -4.56 0.72
CA VAL A 75 -0.69 -3.40 0.60
C VAL A 75 -1.78 -3.54 1.64
N ARG A 76 -1.92 -2.52 2.50
CA ARG A 76 -2.88 -2.56 3.60
C ARG A 76 -3.61 -1.23 3.72
N LEU A 77 -4.89 -1.32 4.03
CA LEU A 77 -5.70 -0.18 4.40
C LEU A 77 -5.87 -0.24 5.91
N ILE A 78 -5.15 0.61 6.65
CA ILE A 78 -5.05 0.52 8.09
C ILE A 78 -5.42 1.83 8.78
N SER A 79 -5.91 1.70 9.99
CA SER A 79 -6.16 2.82 10.89
C SER A 79 -5.72 2.43 12.30
N PHE A 80 -5.82 3.37 13.24
CA PHE A 80 -5.42 3.14 14.62
C PHE A 80 -6.53 3.59 15.56
N THR A 81 -6.60 2.91 16.70
CA THR A 81 -7.50 3.29 17.77
C THR A 81 -6.82 3.05 19.11
N THR A 82 -7.30 3.73 20.15
CA THR A 82 -6.85 3.49 21.52
C THR A 82 -7.96 2.84 22.32
N ILE A 83 -7.61 1.82 23.11
CA ILE A 83 -8.51 1.17 24.04
C ILE A 83 -7.75 1.07 25.36
N ASN A 84 -8.29 1.67 26.41
CA ASN A 84 -7.66 1.70 27.74
C ASN A 84 -6.21 2.19 27.72
N GLY A 85 -5.93 3.21 26.89
CA GLY A 85 -4.61 3.83 26.80
C GLY A 85 -3.61 3.07 25.93
N GLN A 86 -4.00 1.95 25.32
CA GLN A 86 -3.15 1.18 24.42
C GLN A 86 -3.55 1.39 22.96
N TRP A 87 -2.57 1.43 22.07
CA TRP A 87 -2.78 1.59 20.63
C TRP A 87 -3.01 0.23 19.96
N TYR A 88 -3.99 0.20 19.08
CA TYR A 88 -4.29 -0.97 18.25
C TYR A 88 -4.35 -0.57 16.80
N THR A 89 -3.82 -1.45 15.93
CA THR A 89 -3.94 -1.29 14.49
C THR A 89 -5.20 -1.97 13.99
N ILE A 90 -5.98 -1.24 13.21
CA ILE A 90 -7.18 -1.76 12.55
C ILE A 90 -6.83 -2.00 11.09
N VAL A 91 -6.90 -3.24 10.63
CA VAL A 91 -6.66 -3.59 9.23
C VAL A 91 -8.03 -3.83 8.58
N ARG A 92 -8.41 -2.96 7.64
CA ARG A 92 -9.68 -3.10 6.91
C ARG A 92 -9.53 -4.04 5.73
N ASN A 93 -8.48 -3.83 4.94
CA ASN A 93 -8.17 -4.65 3.77
C ASN A 93 -6.67 -4.87 3.71
N SER A 94 -6.26 -6.03 3.24
CA SER A 94 -4.84 -6.31 3.06
C SER A 94 -4.62 -7.26 1.89
N LYS A 95 -3.46 -7.10 1.24
CA LYS A 95 -3.00 -7.99 0.18
C LYS A 95 -1.50 -8.19 0.37
N LEU A 96 -1.11 -9.41 0.71
CA LEU A 96 0.30 -9.78 0.85
C LEU A 96 0.61 -10.81 -0.24
N THR A 97 1.56 -10.48 -1.10
CA THR A 97 1.95 -11.36 -2.21
C THR A 97 3.46 -11.46 -2.29
N SER A 98 3.95 -12.54 -2.89
CA SER A 98 5.36 -12.73 -3.18
C SER A 98 5.53 -13.05 -4.66
N ALA A 99 6.69 -12.69 -5.20
CA ALA A 99 6.99 -12.89 -6.61
C ALA A 99 8.47 -13.00 -6.88
N LEU A 100 8.79 -13.67 -7.99
CA LEU A 100 10.09 -13.67 -8.62
C LEU A 100 9.88 -13.10 -10.04
N ILE A 101 10.45 -11.92 -10.32
CA ILE A 101 10.27 -11.23 -11.59
C ILE A 101 11.58 -11.35 -12.38
N PRO A 102 11.63 -12.16 -13.44
CA PRO A 102 12.84 -12.35 -14.23
C PRO A 102 13.22 -11.07 -15.00
N SER A 103 14.50 -10.68 -14.89
CA SER A 103 15.12 -9.60 -15.68
C SER A 103 14.38 -8.27 -15.62
N ASN A 104 13.55 -8.04 -14.60
CA ASN A 104 12.70 -6.87 -14.52
C ASN A 104 12.62 -6.37 -13.08
N ASN A 105 11.71 -5.46 -12.83
CA ASN A 105 11.45 -4.91 -11.51
C ASN A 105 9.99 -5.13 -11.11
N PHE A 106 9.64 -4.70 -9.90
CA PHE A 106 8.30 -4.84 -9.35
C PHE A 106 7.33 -3.75 -9.80
N ASN A 107 7.73 -2.86 -10.70
CA ASN A 107 6.94 -1.66 -11.03
C ASN A 107 5.51 -1.99 -11.49
N ASN A 108 5.37 -2.85 -12.51
CA ASN A 108 4.04 -3.25 -12.98
C ASN A 108 3.31 -4.14 -11.98
N TYR A 109 4.05 -5.02 -11.32
CA TYR A 109 3.49 -5.90 -10.31
C TYR A 109 2.87 -5.11 -9.17
N THR A 110 3.54 -4.03 -8.74
CA THR A 110 3.04 -3.14 -7.69
C THR A 110 1.70 -2.52 -8.07
N LEU A 111 1.59 -2.02 -9.30
CA LEU A 111 0.33 -1.45 -9.80
C LEU A 111 -0.78 -2.49 -9.84
N ASP A 112 -0.47 -3.70 -10.28
CA ASP A 112 -1.45 -4.78 -10.35
C ASP A 112 -1.97 -5.17 -8.96
N VAL A 113 -1.10 -5.25 -7.96
CA VAL A 113 -1.50 -5.60 -6.60
C VAL A 113 -2.36 -4.50 -5.99
N VAL A 114 -2.02 -3.24 -6.22
CA VAL A 114 -2.85 -2.10 -5.77
C VAL A 114 -4.24 -2.18 -6.41
N LYS A 115 -4.30 -2.45 -7.72
CA LYS A 115 -5.57 -2.63 -8.43
C LYS A 115 -6.41 -3.74 -7.82
N GLU A 116 -5.81 -4.88 -7.53
CA GLU A 116 -6.52 -6.00 -6.90
C GLU A 116 -7.09 -5.64 -5.54
N LEU A 117 -6.33 -4.91 -4.71
CA LEU A 117 -6.83 -4.44 -3.42
C LEU A 117 -8.08 -3.57 -3.61
N PHE A 118 -8.03 -2.61 -4.54
CA PHE A 118 -9.16 -1.71 -4.76
C PHE A 118 -10.39 -2.43 -5.30
N ASN A 119 -10.22 -3.53 -6.04
CA ASN A 119 -11.35 -4.34 -6.47
C ASN A 119 -12.07 -5.02 -5.29
N GLU A 120 -11.39 -5.20 -4.17
CA GLU A 120 -11.95 -5.80 -2.96
C GLU A 120 -12.61 -4.77 -2.03
N ILE A 121 -12.35 -3.49 -2.22
CA ILE A 121 -12.93 -2.41 -1.42
C ILE A 121 -14.32 -2.08 -1.95
N LYS A 122 -15.31 -2.24 -1.09
CA LYS A 122 -16.71 -1.99 -1.44
C LYS A 122 -17.24 -0.73 -0.77
#